data_2e36b20cfade90cf4dd14c190565a1d8
#
_entry.id   2e36b20cfade90cf4dd14c190565a1d8
#
_cell.length_a   1.000
_cell.length_b   1.000
_cell.length_c   1.000
_cell.angle_alpha   90.00
_cell.angle_beta   90.00
_cell.angle_gamma   90.00
#
_symmetry.space_group_name_H-M   'P 1'
#
loop_
_entity.id
_entity.type
_entity.pdbx_description
1 polymer ?
#
loop_
_entity_poly.entity_id
_entity_poly.type
_entity_poly.pdbx_seq_one_letter_code
_entity_poly.pdbx_strand_id
1 'polypeptide(L)'
;KVIIKLKRELDSSNKEISLFRDIVIKALNNNFKVFSYNTSEYLKDMGTPNRLRTVENDIRKNLVTQKSYKTKQKVLFLDRDNTIIECPEKKYITKKEQIIIFKNRVRKIAKISKDFDFALIITNQPQISMGLTSWQNVIEINGIIINQCFLLGLEISGVYLCPHHPHADYKN
;
A
#
# COMPACT_ATOMS: atom_id res chain seq x y z
N LYS A 1 -7.79 26.49 5.78
CA LYS A 1 -6.73 27.54 5.91
C LYS A 1 -5.62 27.39 4.85
N VAL A 2 -5.11 26.18 4.58
CA VAL A 2 -4.06 25.91 3.58
C VAL A 2 -4.53 26.27 2.16
N ILE A 3 -5.69 25.80 1.75
CA ILE A 3 -6.28 26.09 0.43
C ILE A 3 -6.48 27.60 0.23
N ILE A 4 -6.88 28.35 1.27
CA ILE A 4 -7.07 29.80 1.20
C ILE A 4 -5.73 30.53 0.97
N LYS A 5 -4.65 30.03 1.58
CA LYS A 5 -3.31 30.63 1.43
C LYS A 5 -2.74 30.38 0.03
N LEU A 6 -2.94 29.15 -0.49
CA LEU A 6 -2.54 28.77 -1.84
C LEU A 6 -3.43 29.40 -2.94
N LYS A 7 -4.69 29.73 -2.63
CA LYS A 7 -5.61 30.40 -3.56
C LYS A 7 -5.05 31.71 -4.08
N ARG A 8 -4.40 32.50 -3.23
CA ARG A 8 -3.80 33.78 -3.63
C ARG A 8 -2.67 33.63 -4.66
N GLU A 9 -2.00 32.48 -4.67
CA GLU A 9 -0.95 32.16 -5.65
C GLU A 9 -1.51 31.53 -6.93
N LEU A 10 -2.75 31.04 -6.88
CA LEU A 10 -3.42 30.37 -8.00
C LEU A 10 -4.31 31.31 -8.82
N ASP A 11 -4.82 32.40 -8.20
CA ASP A 11 -5.76 33.32 -8.84
C ASP A 11 -5.13 34.19 -9.97
N SER A 12 -3.82 34.07 -10.22
CA SER A 12 -3.12 34.83 -11.26
C SER A 12 -3.03 34.15 -12.62
N SER A 13 -3.58 32.96 -12.79
CA SER A 13 -3.55 32.24 -14.07
C SER A 13 -4.91 31.67 -14.45
N ASN A 14 -5.44 32.06 -15.60
CA ASN A 14 -6.65 31.51 -16.25
C ASN A 14 -6.46 30.04 -16.70
N LYS A 15 -5.72 29.22 -15.97
CA LYS A 15 -5.45 27.80 -16.29
C LYS A 15 -6.27 26.88 -15.40
N GLU A 16 -6.67 25.74 -15.97
CA GLU A 16 -7.25 24.63 -15.18
C GLU A 16 -6.33 24.25 -14.03
N ILE A 17 -6.85 24.28 -12.81
CA ILE A 17 -6.12 23.96 -11.58
C ILE A 17 -6.19 22.45 -11.34
N SER A 18 -5.04 21.79 -11.33
CA SER A 18 -4.92 20.38 -10.96
C SER A 18 -4.77 20.28 -9.43
N LEU A 19 -5.66 19.51 -8.79
CA LEU A 19 -5.58 19.26 -7.34
C LEU A 19 -4.20 18.74 -6.92
N PHE A 20 -3.66 17.77 -7.64
CA PHE A 20 -2.39 17.16 -7.27
C PHE A 20 -1.21 18.11 -7.56
N ARG A 21 -1.06 18.57 -8.81
CA ARG A 21 0.09 19.37 -9.23
C ARG A 21 0.10 20.74 -8.58
N ASP A 22 -1.06 21.41 -8.55
CA ASP A 22 -1.12 22.83 -8.20
C ASP A 22 -1.50 23.07 -6.73
N ILE A 23 -2.04 22.05 -6.03
CA ILE A 23 -2.39 22.17 -4.62
C ILE A 23 -1.49 21.26 -3.76
N VAL A 24 -1.47 19.95 -4.00
CA VAL A 24 -0.76 19.00 -3.12
C VAL A 24 0.75 19.20 -3.19
N ILE A 25 1.33 19.26 -4.40
CA ILE A 25 2.78 19.47 -4.58
C ILE A 25 3.20 20.83 -4.02
N LYS A 26 2.43 21.89 -4.29
CA LYS A 26 2.75 23.22 -3.72
C LYS A 26 2.63 23.25 -2.20
N ALA A 27 1.66 22.54 -1.63
CA ALA A 27 1.55 22.43 -0.18
C ALA A 27 2.80 21.75 0.43
N LEU A 28 3.28 20.65 -0.17
CA LEU A 28 4.49 19.98 0.25
C LEU A 28 5.73 20.90 0.14
N ASN A 29 5.88 21.59 -0.98
CA ASN A 29 7.01 22.51 -1.21
C ASN A 29 7.00 23.72 -0.24
N ASN A 30 5.84 24.08 0.28
CA ASN A 30 5.67 25.11 1.31
C ASN A 30 5.68 24.57 2.74
N ASN A 31 6.20 23.36 2.95
CA ASN A 31 6.31 22.68 4.25
C ASN A 31 4.98 22.50 5.00
N PHE A 32 3.85 22.45 4.29
CA PHE A 32 2.60 22.08 4.90
C PHE A 32 2.56 20.55 5.12
N LYS A 33 2.02 20.15 6.26
CA LYS A 33 1.78 18.73 6.53
C LYS A 33 0.66 18.22 5.62
N VAL A 34 0.97 17.25 4.76
CA VAL A 34 0.02 16.54 3.91
C VAL A 34 -0.03 15.10 4.38
N PHE A 35 -1.22 14.60 4.66
CA PHE A 35 -1.44 13.23 5.10
C PHE A 35 -2.16 12.46 4.02
N SER A 36 -1.73 11.22 3.77
CA SER A 36 -2.47 10.27 2.96
C SER A 36 -3.43 9.47 3.83
N TYR A 37 -4.59 9.16 3.29
CA TYR A 37 -5.55 8.25 3.90
C TYR A 37 -5.65 7.00 3.04
N ASN A 38 -5.19 5.87 3.59
CA ASN A 38 -5.36 4.58 2.94
C ASN A 38 -6.77 4.07 3.18
N THR A 39 -7.48 3.77 2.10
CA THR A 39 -8.82 3.22 2.17
C THR A 39 -8.91 1.96 1.31
N SER A 40 -9.66 0.98 1.80
CA SER A 40 -10.04 -0.20 1.01
C SER A 40 -11.25 0.08 0.11
N GLU A 41 -11.90 1.24 0.28
CA GLU A 41 -13.04 1.60 -0.54
C GLU A 41 -12.67 1.79 -2.01
N TYR A 42 -13.66 1.60 -2.86
CA TYR A 42 -13.47 1.79 -4.29
C TYR A 42 -13.33 3.28 -4.63
N LEU A 43 -12.14 3.66 -5.06
CA LEU A 43 -11.84 5.01 -5.55
C LEU A 43 -11.20 4.90 -6.93
N LYS A 44 -11.84 5.49 -7.94
CA LYS A 44 -11.28 5.61 -9.30
C LYS A 44 -11.69 6.92 -9.95
N ASP A 45 -10.72 7.53 -10.62
CA ASP A 45 -10.95 8.67 -11.49
C ASP A 45 -11.59 8.20 -12.82
N MET A 46 -12.64 8.91 -13.26
CA MET A 46 -13.42 8.63 -14.48
C MET A 46 -13.22 9.69 -15.58
N GLY A 47 -12.21 10.54 -15.47
CA GLY A 47 -11.99 11.69 -16.35
C GLY A 47 -11.62 11.36 -17.81
N THR A 48 -11.56 10.09 -18.20
CA THR A 48 -11.33 9.67 -19.61
C THR A 48 -12.24 8.51 -20.01
N PRO A 49 -12.58 8.35 -21.32
CA PRO A 49 -13.41 7.24 -21.77
C PRO A 49 -12.91 5.85 -21.38
N ASN A 50 -11.58 5.64 -21.39
CA ASN A 50 -10.99 4.37 -20.98
C ASN A 50 -11.15 4.10 -19.49
N ARG A 51 -11.00 5.13 -18.65
CA ARG A 51 -11.20 5.02 -17.20
C ARG A 51 -12.67 4.78 -16.87
N LEU A 52 -13.60 5.43 -17.60
CA LEU A 52 -15.03 5.19 -17.47
C LEU A 52 -15.38 3.73 -17.79
N ARG A 53 -14.90 3.17 -18.91
CA ARG A 53 -15.09 1.75 -19.26
C ARG A 53 -14.55 0.82 -18.17
N THR A 54 -13.41 1.17 -17.56
CA THR A 54 -12.87 0.39 -16.45
C THR A 54 -13.83 0.37 -15.27
N VAL A 55 -14.36 1.55 -14.88
CA VAL A 55 -15.33 1.65 -13.78
C VAL A 55 -16.63 0.90 -14.09
N GLU A 56 -17.16 0.98 -15.32
CA GLU A 56 -18.33 0.20 -15.75
C GLU A 56 -18.10 -1.31 -15.59
N ASN A 57 -16.92 -1.81 -15.98
CA ASN A 57 -16.57 -3.21 -15.79
C ASN A 57 -16.44 -3.59 -14.31
N ASP A 58 -15.88 -2.70 -13.49
CA ASP A 58 -15.73 -2.92 -12.06
C ASP A 58 -17.12 -2.95 -11.36
N ILE A 59 -18.05 -2.10 -11.79
CA ILE A 59 -19.47 -2.14 -11.33
C ILE A 59 -20.12 -3.47 -11.71
N ARG A 60 -19.97 -3.92 -12.98
CA ARG A 60 -20.53 -5.21 -13.44
C ARG A 60 -19.96 -6.39 -12.65
N LYS A 61 -18.70 -6.31 -12.21
CA LYS A 61 -18.06 -7.31 -11.35
C LYS A 61 -18.39 -7.15 -9.86
N ASN A 62 -19.28 -6.23 -9.50
CA ASN A 62 -19.69 -5.92 -8.12
C ASN A 62 -18.56 -5.43 -7.21
N LEU A 63 -17.41 -5.02 -7.79
CA LEU A 63 -16.23 -4.57 -7.00
C LEU A 63 -16.52 -3.31 -6.18
N VAL A 64 -17.39 -2.42 -6.67
CA VAL A 64 -17.78 -1.18 -5.96
C VAL A 64 -18.50 -1.52 -4.65
N THR A 65 -19.43 -2.47 -4.70
CA THR A 65 -20.16 -2.91 -3.50
C THR A 65 -19.27 -3.72 -2.56
N GLN A 66 -18.46 -4.63 -3.10
CA GLN A 66 -17.55 -5.45 -2.31
C GLN A 66 -16.53 -4.59 -1.55
N LYS A 67 -16.04 -3.49 -2.15
CA LYS A 67 -15.06 -2.58 -1.53
C LYS A 67 -15.69 -1.49 -0.66
N SER A 68 -17.01 -1.50 -0.43
CA SER A 68 -17.68 -0.55 0.44
C SER A 68 -17.51 -0.93 1.91
N TYR A 69 -17.16 0.04 2.77
CA TYR A 69 -17.08 -0.18 4.21
C TYR A 69 -18.43 -0.61 4.85
N LYS A 70 -19.54 -0.40 4.13
CA LYS A 70 -20.88 -0.85 4.55
C LYS A 70 -21.11 -2.34 4.33
N THR A 71 -20.28 -2.98 3.53
CA THR A 71 -20.37 -4.41 3.23
C THR A 71 -19.45 -5.18 4.16
N LYS A 72 -19.95 -6.24 4.81
CA LYS A 72 -19.11 -7.14 5.61
C LYS A 72 -18.11 -7.81 4.68
N GLN A 73 -16.84 -7.69 5.02
CA GLN A 73 -15.71 -8.20 4.24
C GLN A 73 -15.03 -9.31 5.00
N LYS A 74 -14.61 -10.35 4.26
CA LYS A 74 -13.73 -11.40 4.77
C LYS A 74 -12.31 -11.04 4.43
N VAL A 75 -11.46 -10.92 5.43
CA VAL A 75 -10.06 -10.53 5.23
C VAL A 75 -9.15 -11.65 5.70
N LEU A 76 -8.23 -12.06 4.84
CA LEU A 76 -7.15 -12.97 5.17
C LEU A 76 -5.92 -12.15 5.59
N PHE A 77 -5.55 -12.23 6.86
CA PHE A 77 -4.33 -11.64 7.38
C PHE A 77 -3.18 -12.65 7.29
N LEU A 78 -2.07 -12.23 6.73
CA LEU A 78 -0.88 -13.03 6.53
C LEU A 78 0.31 -12.34 7.18
N ASP A 79 1.07 -13.07 7.97
CA ASP A 79 2.41 -12.63 8.33
C ASP A 79 3.35 -12.79 7.13
N ARG A 80 4.41 -11.97 7.08
CA ARG A 80 5.37 -11.98 5.99
C ARG A 80 6.48 -13.00 6.24
N ASP A 81 7.21 -12.79 7.34
CA ASP A 81 8.43 -13.54 7.64
C ASP A 81 8.07 -14.94 8.15
N ASN A 82 8.72 -15.96 7.62
CA ASN A 82 8.43 -17.39 7.88
C ASN A 82 7.00 -17.85 7.53
N THR A 83 6.20 -16.99 6.92
CA THR A 83 4.89 -17.35 6.35
C THR A 83 4.92 -17.31 4.83
N ILE A 84 5.33 -16.21 4.24
CA ILE A 84 5.45 -16.00 2.78
C ILE A 84 6.87 -16.21 2.32
N ILE A 85 7.84 -15.64 3.06
CA ILE A 85 9.27 -15.73 2.79
C ILE A 85 10.00 -16.45 3.92
N GLU A 86 11.15 -17.02 3.60
CA GLU A 86 12.08 -17.52 4.59
C GLU A 86 12.77 -16.35 5.29
N CYS A 87 12.77 -16.37 6.62
CA CYS A 87 13.52 -15.45 7.44
C CYS A 87 14.28 -16.23 8.51
N PRO A 88 15.62 -16.28 8.46
CA PRO A 88 16.41 -17.00 9.46
C PRO A 88 16.17 -16.41 10.86
N GLU A 89 16.19 -17.27 11.87
CA GLU A 89 16.03 -16.85 13.26
C GLU A 89 17.00 -15.73 13.65
N LYS A 90 16.48 -14.72 14.36
CA LYS A 90 17.23 -13.55 14.84
C LYS A 90 17.91 -12.72 13.73
N LYS A 91 17.45 -12.84 12.49
CA LYS A 91 17.93 -12.05 11.36
C LYS A 91 16.77 -11.31 10.71
N TYR A 92 17.11 -10.28 9.97
CA TYR A 92 16.16 -9.46 9.23
C TYR A 92 16.49 -9.48 7.74
N ILE A 93 15.47 -9.46 6.91
CA ILE A 93 15.65 -9.28 5.48
C ILE A 93 15.86 -7.78 5.21
N THR A 94 17.09 -7.43 4.87
CA THR A 94 17.52 -6.04 4.62
C THR A 94 17.99 -5.81 3.18
N LYS A 95 18.11 -6.89 2.40
CA LYS A 95 18.55 -6.84 0.99
C LYS A 95 17.63 -7.72 0.14
N LYS A 96 17.37 -7.30 -1.09
CA LYS A 96 16.50 -8.02 -2.05
C LYS A 96 17.02 -9.42 -2.39
N GLU A 97 18.34 -9.63 -2.37
CA GLU A 97 19.00 -10.91 -2.66
C GLU A 97 18.71 -11.97 -1.60
N GLN A 98 18.23 -11.57 -0.42
CA GLN A 98 17.89 -12.46 0.69
C GLN A 98 16.45 -12.99 0.58
N ILE A 99 15.66 -12.51 -0.39
CA ILE A 99 14.25 -12.91 -0.53
C ILE A 99 14.16 -14.33 -1.07
N ILE A 100 13.69 -15.25 -0.24
CA ILE A 100 13.39 -16.64 -0.62
C ILE A 100 11.90 -16.87 -0.37
N ILE A 101 11.12 -17.03 -1.44
CA ILE A 101 9.67 -17.26 -1.36
C ILE A 101 9.37 -18.74 -1.09
N PHE A 102 8.50 -19.03 -0.15
CA PHE A 102 7.93 -20.35 0.08
C PHE A 102 6.88 -20.69 -1.00
N LYS A 103 7.32 -20.91 -2.24
CA LYS A 103 6.46 -21.05 -3.43
C LYS A 103 5.27 -21.99 -3.24
N ASN A 104 5.51 -23.17 -2.64
CA ASN A 104 4.44 -24.17 -2.42
C ASN A 104 3.43 -23.68 -1.37
N ARG A 105 3.89 -22.98 -0.33
CA ARG A 105 3.01 -22.42 0.69
C ARG A 105 2.16 -21.30 0.12
N VAL A 106 2.79 -20.37 -0.63
CA VAL A 106 2.09 -19.27 -1.30
C VAL A 106 1.01 -19.79 -2.26
N ARG A 107 1.28 -20.84 -3.04
CA ARG A 107 0.26 -21.48 -3.90
C ARG A 107 -0.90 -22.08 -3.11
N LYS A 108 -0.65 -22.65 -1.93
CA LYS A 108 -1.73 -23.14 -1.04
C LYS A 108 -2.54 -21.98 -0.48
N ILE A 109 -1.89 -20.90 -0.03
CA ILE A 109 -2.54 -19.68 0.45
C ILE A 109 -3.38 -19.07 -0.67
N ALA A 110 -2.89 -19.03 -1.91
CA ALA A 110 -3.61 -18.52 -3.08
C ALA A 110 -4.91 -19.27 -3.37
N LYS A 111 -4.99 -20.56 -3.05
CA LYS A 111 -6.25 -21.32 -3.16
C LYS A 111 -7.25 -20.90 -2.08
N ILE A 112 -6.78 -20.75 -0.84
CA ILE A 112 -7.60 -20.36 0.30
C ILE A 112 -8.05 -18.90 0.17
N SER A 113 -7.21 -18.02 -0.36
CA SER A 113 -7.51 -16.59 -0.48
C SER A 113 -8.72 -16.27 -1.37
N LYS A 114 -9.15 -17.23 -2.21
CA LYS A 114 -10.35 -17.08 -3.06
C LYS A 114 -11.65 -16.97 -2.26
N ASP A 115 -11.67 -17.43 -1.02
CA ASP A 115 -12.81 -17.37 -0.12
C ASP A 115 -12.86 -16.04 0.68
N PHE A 116 -11.92 -15.14 0.42
CA PHE A 116 -11.77 -13.86 1.08
C PHE A 116 -11.86 -12.70 0.08
N ASP A 117 -12.37 -11.57 0.53
CA ASP A 117 -12.46 -10.35 -0.26
C ASP A 117 -11.09 -9.66 -0.40
N PHE A 118 -10.24 -9.79 0.62
CA PHE A 118 -8.90 -9.22 0.67
C PHE A 118 -7.92 -10.18 1.32
N ALA A 119 -6.67 -10.16 0.81
CA ALA A 119 -5.51 -10.73 1.50
C ALA A 119 -4.54 -9.60 1.84
N LEU A 120 -4.24 -9.43 3.12
CA LEU A 120 -3.37 -8.37 3.64
C LEU A 120 -2.15 -8.98 4.31
N ILE A 121 -0.99 -8.40 4.06
CA ILE A 121 0.22 -8.71 4.83
C ILE A 121 0.28 -7.78 6.04
N ILE A 122 0.40 -8.37 7.23
CA ILE A 122 0.67 -7.66 8.48
C ILE A 122 2.02 -8.14 8.97
N THR A 123 2.96 -7.21 9.12
CA THR A 123 4.34 -7.60 9.45
C THR A 123 5.02 -6.61 10.40
N ASN A 124 5.84 -7.14 11.30
CA ASN A 124 6.69 -6.31 12.14
C ASN A 124 8.10 -6.23 11.54
N GLN A 125 8.58 -5.02 11.32
CA GLN A 125 9.86 -4.75 10.66
C GLN A 125 10.73 -3.80 11.52
N PRO A 126 11.14 -4.25 12.71
CA PRO A 126 11.82 -3.40 13.70
C PRO A 126 13.21 -2.96 13.25
N GLN A 127 13.83 -3.61 12.26
CA GLN A 127 15.13 -3.24 11.71
C GLN A 127 15.15 -1.81 11.14
N ILE A 128 13.97 -1.22 10.86
CA ILE A 128 13.87 0.19 10.45
C ILE A 128 14.24 1.09 11.62
N SER A 129 13.60 0.93 12.78
CA SER A 129 13.90 1.73 13.97
C SER A 129 15.27 1.41 14.59
N MET A 130 15.80 0.21 14.31
CA MET A 130 17.17 -0.16 14.70
C MET A 130 18.24 0.42 13.77
N GLY A 131 17.85 1.12 12.69
CA GLY A 131 18.80 1.71 11.73
C GLY A 131 19.53 0.69 10.85
N LEU A 132 19.07 -0.57 10.81
CA LEU A 132 19.68 -1.62 10.00
C LEU A 132 19.27 -1.56 8.52
N THR A 133 18.17 -0.87 8.23
CA THR A 133 17.66 -0.65 6.89
C THR A 133 16.79 0.61 6.82
N SER A 134 16.58 1.15 5.62
CA SER A 134 15.71 2.30 5.44
C SER A 134 14.25 1.86 5.21
N TRP A 135 13.32 2.76 5.49
CA TRP A 135 11.91 2.60 5.15
C TRP A 135 11.72 2.31 3.66
N GLN A 136 12.40 3.08 2.81
CA GLN A 136 12.33 2.92 1.37
C GLN A 136 12.75 1.52 0.90
N ASN A 137 13.84 0.99 1.46
CA ASN A 137 14.32 -0.35 1.14
C ASN A 137 13.31 -1.43 1.54
N VAL A 138 12.63 -1.30 2.68
CA VAL A 138 11.59 -2.26 3.09
C VAL A 138 10.37 -2.19 2.18
N ILE A 139 9.99 -1.01 1.70
CA ILE A 139 8.92 -0.86 0.69
C ILE A 139 9.30 -1.58 -0.61
N GLU A 140 10.54 -1.43 -1.09
CA GLU A 140 11.02 -2.10 -2.30
C GLU A 140 11.02 -3.63 -2.13
N ILE A 141 11.52 -4.13 -1.00
CA ILE A 141 11.47 -5.57 -0.65
C ILE A 141 10.04 -6.07 -0.67
N ASN A 142 9.11 -5.37 -0.03
CA ASN A 142 7.70 -5.74 -0.01
C ASN A 142 7.09 -5.72 -1.43
N GLY A 143 7.45 -4.77 -2.27
CA GLY A 143 7.03 -4.71 -3.67
C GLY A 143 7.46 -5.96 -4.46
N ILE A 144 8.70 -6.43 -4.26
CA ILE A 144 9.20 -7.66 -4.88
C ILE A 144 8.41 -8.88 -4.37
N ILE A 145 8.15 -8.96 -3.06
CA ILE A 145 7.39 -10.06 -2.45
C ILE A 145 5.97 -10.11 -3.00
N ILE A 146 5.27 -8.96 -3.07
CA ILE A 146 3.93 -8.86 -3.63
C ILE A 146 3.89 -9.34 -5.08
N ASN A 147 4.85 -8.90 -5.91
CA ASN A 147 4.94 -9.31 -7.30
C ASN A 147 5.15 -10.84 -7.42
N GLN A 148 6.01 -11.41 -6.61
CA GLN A 148 6.23 -12.87 -6.58
C GLN A 148 4.98 -13.63 -6.10
N CYS A 149 4.25 -13.11 -5.11
CA CYS A 149 2.96 -13.66 -4.69
C CYS A 149 1.95 -13.65 -5.83
N PHE A 150 1.83 -12.54 -6.55
CA PHE A 150 0.95 -12.39 -7.71
C PHE A 150 1.26 -13.42 -8.80
N LEU A 151 2.53 -13.61 -9.14
CA LEU A 151 2.97 -14.62 -10.12
C LEU A 151 2.65 -16.06 -9.68
N LEU A 152 2.47 -16.29 -8.39
CA LEU A 152 2.07 -17.58 -7.81
C LEU A 152 0.54 -17.72 -7.59
N GLY A 153 -0.24 -16.71 -8.04
CA GLY A 153 -1.69 -16.67 -7.98
C GLY A 153 -2.27 -16.09 -6.70
N LEU A 154 -1.45 -15.50 -5.82
CA LEU A 154 -1.88 -14.84 -4.60
C LEU A 154 -1.87 -13.31 -4.80
N GLU A 155 -3.05 -12.72 -4.90
CA GLU A 155 -3.20 -11.26 -4.96
C GLU A 155 -3.18 -10.67 -3.56
N ILE A 156 -2.20 -9.82 -3.26
CA ILE A 156 -2.07 -9.08 -2.00
C ILE A 156 -2.69 -7.71 -2.18
N SER A 157 -3.72 -7.42 -1.39
CA SER A 157 -4.49 -6.17 -1.45
C SER A 157 -3.81 -5.01 -0.72
N GLY A 158 -2.90 -5.31 0.21
CA GLY A 158 -2.15 -4.30 0.96
C GLY A 158 -1.13 -4.89 1.91
N VAL A 159 -0.19 -4.05 2.34
CA VAL A 159 0.82 -4.38 3.36
C VAL A 159 0.77 -3.35 4.47
N TYR A 160 0.62 -3.81 5.68
CA TYR A 160 0.68 -3.01 6.89
C TYR A 160 1.90 -3.43 7.69
N LEU A 161 2.82 -2.52 7.91
CA LEU A 161 4.04 -2.83 8.62
C LEU A 161 4.20 -1.95 9.87
N CYS A 162 4.68 -2.57 10.95
CA CYS A 162 5.09 -1.89 12.17
C CYS A 162 6.62 -1.79 12.17
N PRO A 163 7.21 -0.58 12.16
CA PRO A 163 8.65 -0.40 12.15
C PRO A 163 9.27 -0.41 13.56
N HIS A 164 8.46 -0.50 14.61
CA HIS A 164 8.87 -0.23 15.98
C HIS A 164 9.58 -1.42 16.63
N HIS A 165 10.58 -1.11 17.47
CA HIS A 165 11.25 -2.06 18.35
C HIS A 165 11.14 -1.58 19.79
N PRO A 166 10.85 -2.46 20.79
CA PRO A 166 10.64 -2.05 22.17
C PRO A 166 11.81 -1.31 22.82
N HIS A 167 13.02 -1.57 22.33
CA HIS A 167 14.27 -1.02 22.88
C HIS A 167 15.03 -0.12 21.90
N ALA A 168 14.40 0.31 20.80
CA ALA A 168 15.05 1.25 19.90
C ALA A 168 14.83 2.68 20.41
N ASP A 169 15.93 3.41 20.60
CA ASP A 169 15.88 4.85 20.78
C ASP A 169 15.36 5.48 19.48
N TYR A 170 14.13 5.97 19.55
CA TYR A 170 13.52 6.71 18.43
C TYR A 170 14.22 8.05 18.30
N LYS A 171 15.36 8.08 17.63
CA LYS A 171 15.90 9.32 17.09
C LYS A 171 15.08 9.63 15.84
N ASN A 172 14.33 10.72 15.92
CA ASN A 172 13.47 11.28 14.88
C ASN A 172 14.11 11.31 13.50
#